data_5dd2dbb02b36ea8d67fbe0d1184262b8
#
_entry.id   5dd2dbb02b36ea8d67fbe0d1184262b8
#
_cell.length_a   1.000
_cell.length_b   1.000
_cell.length_c   1.000
_cell.angle_alpha   90.00
_cell.angle_beta   90.00
_cell.angle_gamma   90.00
#
_symmetry.space_group_name_H-M   'P 1'
#
loop_
_entity.id
_entity.type
_entity.pdbx_description
1 polymer ?
#
loop_
_entity_poly.entity_id
_entity_poly.type
_entity_poly.pdbx_seq_one_letter_code
_entity_poly.pdbx_strand_id
1 'polypeptide(L)'
;MKNKVKVNQKPGAKRKVNKSFLCVVFVFIISLLVILSTTVFFPINSVSLDYSGKLYTKEQILKSADIKIGENIIILPSKKISQKVTENLTYIGELKIKKQFPDKILLTATETSEAYCIKAKKQYLFLDNQYKVLREDKKPNKKLGCINGVKLQNSKIGTVAEFKDTEQQETLLKIVKQLKKGGDKLNYINFKSGGEVEFYVNKKFKIQLGSTAELDDKLSFMTKMIDEITKKNKHDTGRINLTYFPSKKEGYFTREDIKIKYF
;
A
#
# COMPACT_ATOMS: atom_id res chain seq x y z
N MET A 1 -88.86 -5.19 57.22
CA MET A 1 -87.37 -5.27 57.44
C MET A 1 -86.72 -5.41 56.07
N LYS A 2 -86.00 -4.37 55.55
CA LYS A 2 -85.30 -4.40 54.26
C LYS A 2 -83.78 -4.53 54.55
N ASN A 3 -83.21 -5.69 54.25
CA ASN A 3 -81.77 -5.91 54.38
C ASN A 3 -81.07 -5.34 53.17
N LYS A 4 -80.18 -4.29 53.33
CA LYS A 4 -79.28 -3.77 52.31
C LYS A 4 -78.00 -4.59 52.34
N VAL A 5 -77.73 -5.32 51.27
CA VAL A 5 -76.45 -5.99 51.02
C VAL A 5 -75.48 -4.95 50.52
N LYS A 6 -74.43 -4.65 51.20
CA LYS A 6 -73.29 -3.80 50.73
C LYS A 6 -72.33 -4.68 49.95
N VAL A 7 -72.25 -4.46 48.64
CA VAL A 7 -71.20 -5.05 47.78
C VAL A 7 -69.93 -4.19 47.89
N ASN A 8 -68.91 -4.75 48.55
CA ASN A 8 -67.58 -4.12 48.61
C ASN A 8 -66.86 -4.37 47.33
N GLN A 9 -66.77 -3.34 46.44
CA GLN A 9 -65.88 -3.35 45.30
C GLN A 9 -64.45 -3.09 45.76
N LYS A 10 -63.56 -4.09 45.66
CA LYS A 10 -62.13 -3.90 45.87
C LYS A 10 -61.58 -2.98 44.77
N PRO A 11 -60.84 -1.91 45.15
CA PRO A 11 -60.25 -1.04 44.15
C PRO A 11 -59.13 -1.81 43.34
N GLY A 12 -59.28 -1.84 42.02
CA GLY A 12 -58.34 -2.48 41.14
C GLY A 12 -56.93 -1.94 41.39
N ALA A 13 -55.99 -2.83 41.69
CA ALA A 13 -54.60 -2.48 41.89
C ALA A 13 -54.01 -1.83 40.63
N LYS A 14 -53.81 -0.52 40.65
CA LYS A 14 -53.08 0.19 39.59
C LYS A 14 -51.66 -0.37 39.57
N ARG A 15 -51.33 -1.19 38.56
CA ARG A 15 -49.96 -1.65 38.29
C ARG A 15 -49.06 -0.43 38.09
N LYS A 16 -48.20 -0.14 39.04
CA LYS A 16 -47.12 0.85 38.86
C LYS A 16 -46.15 0.30 37.86
N VAL A 17 -46.17 0.84 36.64
CA VAL A 17 -45.15 0.52 35.62
C VAL A 17 -43.81 1.03 36.13
N ASN A 18 -42.84 0.12 36.21
CA ASN A 18 -41.48 0.45 36.70
C ASN A 18 -40.83 1.44 35.74
N LYS A 19 -40.47 2.65 36.22
CA LYS A 19 -39.85 3.72 35.40
C LYS A 19 -38.61 3.23 34.68
N SER A 20 -37.79 2.38 35.32
CA SER A 20 -36.61 1.76 34.70
C SER A 20 -36.98 0.86 33.52
N PHE A 21 -38.08 0.10 33.61
CA PHE A 21 -38.56 -0.73 32.51
C PHE A 21 -39.02 0.13 31.32
N LEU A 22 -39.70 1.25 31.57
CA LEU A 22 -40.07 2.22 30.52
C LEU A 22 -38.84 2.83 29.81
N CYS A 23 -37.80 3.19 30.57
CA CYS A 23 -36.56 3.68 29.99
C CYS A 23 -35.89 2.63 29.09
N VAL A 24 -35.82 1.37 29.49
CA VAL A 24 -35.24 0.29 28.66
C VAL A 24 -36.04 0.09 27.38
N VAL A 25 -37.39 0.06 27.45
CA VAL A 25 -38.25 -0.05 26.29
C VAL A 25 -38.09 1.13 25.34
N PHE A 26 -37.99 2.35 25.89
CA PHE A 26 -37.78 3.56 25.11
C PHE A 26 -36.43 3.53 24.36
N VAL A 27 -35.33 3.16 25.04
CA VAL A 27 -34.01 2.98 24.41
C VAL A 27 -34.06 1.90 23.30
N PHE A 28 -34.76 0.78 23.57
CA PHE A 28 -34.92 -0.27 22.56
C PHE A 28 -35.68 0.21 21.32
N ILE A 29 -36.77 0.97 21.50
CA ILE A 29 -37.55 1.53 20.38
C ILE A 29 -36.70 2.52 19.59
N ILE A 30 -35.95 3.41 20.28
CA ILE A 30 -35.05 4.35 19.59
C ILE A 30 -33.97 3.59 18.79
N SER A 31 -33.34 2.57 19.37
CA SER A 31 -32.34 1.78 18.68
C SER A 31 -32.92 1.07 17.45
N LEU A 32 -34.13 0.54 17.55
CA LEU A 32 -34.83 -0.09 16.44
C LEU A 32 -35.17 0.93 15.33
N LEU A 33 -35.61 2.12 15.69
CA LEU A 33 -35.91 3.21 14.73
C LEU A 33 -34.60 3.68 14.02
N VAL A 34 -33.50 3.79 14.74
CA VAL A 34 -32.20 4.12 14.16
C VAL A 34 -31.74 3.04 13.17
N ILE A 35 -31.84 1.76 13.53
CA ILE A 35 -31.49 0.65 12.63
C ILE A 35 -32.37 0.67 11.37
N LEU A 36 -33.68 0.80 11.53
CA LEU A 36 -34.61 0.87 10.40
C LEU A 36 -34.32 2.09 9.49
N SER A 37 -34.05 3.25 10.09
CA SER A 37 -33.74 4.45 9.32
C SER A 37 -32.45 4.29 8.50
N THR A 38 -31.41 3.71 9.07
CA THR A 38 -30.16 3.50 8.37
C THR A 38 -30.26 2.49 7.23
N THR A 39 -31.10 1.47 7.37
CA THR A 39 -31.28 0.45 6.31
C THR A 39 -32.17 0.93 5.16
N VAL A 40 -33.20 1.75 5.44
CA VAL A 40 -34.18 2.20 4.45
C VAL A 40 -33.72 3.47 3.70
N PHE A 41 -33.04 4.39 4.40
CA PHE A 41 -32.74 5.73 3.83
C PHE A 41 -31.38 5.83 3.12
N PHE A 42 -30.54 4.79 3.14
CA PHE A 42 -29.21 4.84 2.56
C PHE A 42 -28.91 3.75 1.53
N PRO A 43 -29.81 3.38 0.62
CA PRO A 43 -29.50 2.47 -0.47
C PRO A 43 -28.58 3.17 -1.47
N ILE A 44 -27.64 2.44 -2.06
CA ILE A 44 -26.81 2.92 -3.17
C ILE A 44 -27.69 2.98 -4.41
N ASN A 45 -27.93 4.18 -4.95
CA ASN A 45 -28.70 4.38 -6.17
C ASN A 45 -27.80 4.58 -7.40
N SER A 46 -26.58 5.07 -7.20
CA SER A 46 -25.64 5.27 -8.30
C SER A 46 -24.17 5.05 -7.90
N VAL A 47 -23.43 4.48 -8.85
CA VAL A 47 -21.97 4.33 -8.75
C VAL A 47 -21.34 4.99 -9.96
N SER A 48 -20.50 6.00 -9.73
CA SER A 48 -19.74 6.67 -10.77
C SER A 48 -18.26 6.34 -10.66
N LEU A 49 -17.55 6.32 -11.79
CA LEU A 49 -16.13 6.02 -11.86
C LEU A 49 -15.40 7.14 -12.60
N ASP A 50 -14.47 7.77 -11.88
CA ASP A 50 -13.45 8.64 -12.45
C ASP A 50 -12.18 7.82 -12.73
N TYR A 51 -11.90 7.62 -14.01
CA TYR A 51 -10.78 6.85 -14.51
C TYR A 51 -10.37 7.35 -15.89
N SER A 52 -9.10 7.74 -16.02
CA SER A 52 -8.48 8.24 -17.25
C SER A 52 -7.35 7.35 -17.77
N GLY A 53 -7.15 6.17 -17.20
CA GLY A 53 -6.14 5.21 -17.63
C GLY A 53 -6.47 4.54 -18.97
N LYS A 54 -5.52 3.73 -19.46
CA LYS A 54 -5.61 3.08 -20.79
C LYS A 54 -5.56 1.55 -20.73
N LEU A 55 -5.16 0.97 -19.60
CA LEU A 55 -4.93 -0.48 -19.48
C LEU A 55 -6.22 -1.28 -19.24
N TYR A 56 -7.23 -0.63 -18.64
CA TYR A 56 -8.52 -1.26 -18.36
C TYR A 56 -9.68 -0.42 -18.88
N THR A 57 -10.83 -1.05 -19.07
CA THR A 57 -12.07 -0.30 -19.33
C THR A 57 -12.80 0.06 -18.02
N LYS A 58 -13.65 1.06 -18.05
CA LYS A 58 -14.49 1.44 -16.89
C LYS A 58 -15.34 0.27 -16.42
N GLU A 59 -15.88 -0.50 -17.36
CA GLU A 59 -16.71 -1.68 -17.11
C GLU A 59 -15.93 -2.77 -16.36
N GLN A 60 -14.66 -3.01 -16.72
CA GLN A 60 -13.81 -3.98 -16.03
C GLN A 60 -13.57 -3.59 -14.57
N ILE A 61 -13.34 -2.31 -14.30
CA ILE A 61 -13.12 -1.79 -12.94
C ILE A 61 -14.41 -1.89 -12.13
N LEU A 62 -15.55 -1.46 -12.67
CA LEU A 62 -16.86 -1.54 -12.01
C LEU A 62 -17.25 -2.99 -11.72
N LYS A 63 -17.05 -3.89 -12.68
CA LYS A 63 -17.28 -5.34 -12.50
C LYS A 63 -16.40 -5.93 -11.41
N SER A 64 -15.12 -5.54 -11.33
CA SER A 64 -14.21 -6.00 -10.28
C SER A 64 -14.60 -5.45 -8.91
N ALA A 65 -15.08 -4.22 -8.82
CA ALA A 65 -15.57 -3.61 -7.59
C ALA A 65 -16.83 -4.30 -7.06
N ASP A 66 -17.70 -4.79 -7.95
CA ASP A 66 -18.89 -5.59 -7.63
C ASP A 66 -19.81 -4.91 -6.58
N ILE A 67 -20.00 -3.59 -6.71
CA ILE A 67 -20.90 -2.80 -5.85
C ILE A 67 -22.31 -2.87 -6.45
N LYS A 68 -23.26 -3.40 -5.66
CA LYS A 68 -24.64 -3.58 -6.14
C LYS A 68 -25.52 -2.38 -5.79
N ILE A 69 -26.32 -1.96 -6.73
CA ILE A 69 -27.39 -0.99 -6.49
C ILE A 69 -28.39 -1.58 -5.47
N GLY A 70 -28.83 -0.77 -4.53
CA GLY A 70 -29.72 -1.17 -3.44
C GLY A 70 -28.97 -1.63 -2.16
N GLU A 71 -27.66 -1.91 -2.21
CA GLU A 71 -26.90 -2.18 -1.00
C GLU A 71 -26.80 -0.93 -0.13
N ASN A 72 -26.64 -1.13 1.19
CA ASN A 72 -26.53 -0.01 2.12
C ASN A 72 -25.14 0.64 2.08
N ILE A 73 -25.11 1.96 1.74
CA ILE A 73 -23.86 2.72 1.62
C ILE A 73 -23.07 2.80 2.94
N ILE A 74 -23.75 2.79 4.11
CA ILE A 74 -23.09 2.95 5.42
C ILE A 74 -22.16 1.77 5.69
N ILE A 75 -22.64 0.54 5.49
CA ILE A 75 -21.93 -0.69 5.77
C ILE A 75 -21.03 -1.17 4.64
N LEU A 76 -20.99 -0.46 3.51
CA LEU A 76 -20.15 -0.84 2.36
C LEU A 76 -18.68 -0.97 2.77
N PRO A 77 -18.03 -2.15 2.58
CA PRO A 77 -16.68 -2.42 3.02
C PRO A 77 -15.63 -1.86 2.04
N SER A 78 -15.53 -0.53 1.96
CA SER A 78 -14.71 0.19 0.97
C SER A 78 -13.27 -0.31 0.88
N LYS A 79 -12.63 -0.61 2.03
CA LYS A 79 -11.24 -1.10 2.06
C LYS A 79 -11.10 -2.48 1.39
N LYS A 80 -12.03 -3.40 1.66
CA LYS A 80 -12.03 -4.75 1.06
C LYS A 80 -12.27 -4.69 -0.46
N ILE A 81 -13.18 -3.82 -0.88
CA ILE A 81 -13.49 -3.62 -2.32
C ILE A 81 -12.25 -3.03 -3.03
N SER A 82 -11.63 -1.99 -2.46
CA SER A 82 -10.41 -1.41 -3.02
C SER A 82 -9.29 -2.45 -3.14
N GLN A 83 -9.07 -3.24 -2.10
CA GLN A 83 -8.08 -4.31 -2.12
C GLN A 83 -8.40 -5.38 -3.18
N LYS A 84 -9.64 -5.87 -3.25
CA LYS A 84 -10.10 -6.84 -4.27
C LYS A 84 -9.83 -6.33 -5.69
N VAL A 85 -10.15 -5.06 -5.97
CA VAL A 85 -9.94 -4.48 -7.30
C VAL A 85 -8.45 -4.36 -7.62
N THR A 86 -7.63 -3.86 -6.70
CA THR A 86 -6.18 -3.68 -6.92
C THR A 86 -5.43 -5.01 -7.00
N GLU A 87 -5.93 -6.09 -6.39
CA GLU A 87 -5.39 -7.44 -6.54
C GLU A 87 -5.77 -8.08 -7.88
N ASN A 88 -7.04 -7.92 -8.32
CA ASN A 88 -7.53 -8.53 -9.56
C ASN A 88 -7.05 -7.78 -10.81
N LEU A 89 -7.02 -6.45 -10.74
CA LEU A 89 -6.57 -5.55 -11.81
C LEU A 89 -5.21 -4.99 -11.41
N THR A 90 -4.15 -5.77 -11.63
CA THR A 90 -2.83 -5.55 -11.03
C THR A 90 -2.21 -4.21 -11.33
N TYR A 91 -2.50 -3.63 -12.50
CA TYR A 91 -2.03 -2.29 -12.89
C TYR A 91 -2.90 -1.14 -12.37
N ILE A 92 -3.99 -1.43 -11.62
CA ILE A 92 -4.66 -0.40 -10.79
C ILE A 92 -3.81 -0.23 -9.51
N GLY A 93 -3.11 0.90 -9.40
CA GLY A 93 -2.27 1.21 -8.23
C GLY A 93 -3.10 1.54 -7.00
N GLU A 94 -4.16 2.34 -7.19
CA GLU A 94 -5.06 2.76 -6.11
C GLU A 94 -6.50 2.85 -6.61
N LEU A 95 -7.44 2.40 -5.78
CA LEU A 95 -8.88 2.66 -5.94
C LEU A 95 -9.39 3.36 -4.68
N LYS A 96 -9.76 4.63 -4.82
CA LYS A 96 -10.44 5.40 -3.77
C LYS A 96 -11.94 5.26 -3.91
N ILE A 97 -12.62 5.00 -2.80
CA ILE A 97 -14.08 4.88 -2.74
C ILE A 97 -14.61 5.97 -1.81
N LYS A 98 -15.28 6.96 -2.41
CA LYS A 98 -15.89 8.07 -1.68
C LYS A 98 -17.39 7.87 -1.58
N LYS A 99 -17.90 7.71 -0.36
CA LYS A 99 -19.33 7.67 -0.07
C LYS A 99 -19.88 9.10 -0.14
N GLN A 100 -20.81 9.35 -1.04
CA GLN A 100 -21.53 10.63 -1.21
C GLN A 100 -22.96 10.42 -0.76
N PHE A 101 -23.20 10.69 0.52
CA PHE A 101 -24.51 10.53 1.12
C PHE A 101 -25.55 11.42 0.45
N PRO A 102 -26.84 10.97 0.35
CA PRO A 102 -27.36 9.75 0.98
C PRO A 102 -27.10 8.45 0.19
N ASP A 103 -26.85 8.48 -1.14
CA ASP A 103 -27.12 7.34 -2.02
C ASP A 103 -26.10 7.16 -3.17
N LYS A 104 -24.99 7.90 -3.19
CA LYS A 104 -24.04 7.86 -4.31
C LYS A 104 -22.66 7.37 -3.90
N ILE A 105 -22.02 6.62 -4.78
CA ILE A 105 -20.60 6.21 -4.64
C ILE A 105 -19.80 6.83 -5.78
N LEU A 106 -18.70 7.48 -5.44
CA LEU A 106 -17.69 7.89 -6.40
C LEU A 106 -16.44 7.01 -6.23
N LEU A 107 -16.08 6.31 -7.28
CA LEU A 107 -14.83 5.56 -7.41
C LEU A 107 -13.83 6.43 -8.17
N THR A 108 -12.58 6.50 -7.68
CA THR A 108 -11.46 7.10 -8.40
C THR A 108 -10.35 6.06 -8.51
N ALA A 109 -10.02 5.63 -9.73
CA ALA A 109 -9.00 4.64 -9.98
C ALA A 109 -7.79 5.27 -10.67
N THR A 110 -6.58 4.94 -10.18
CA THR A 110 -5.32 5.38 -10.79
C THR A 110 -4.47 4.18 -11.19
N GLU A 111 -3.89 4.24 -12.39
CA GLU A 111 -2.95 3.22 -12.86
C GLU A 111 -1.59 3.37 -12.20
N THR A 112 -0.89 2.25 -12.10
CA THR A 112 0.53 2.18 -11.75
C THR A 112 1.34 1.62 -12.91
N SER A 113 2.65 1.72 -12.83
CA SER A 113 3.58 1.22 -13.84
C SER A 113 4.72 0.43 -13.21
N GLU A 114 5.36 -0.41 -14.01
CA GLU A 114 6.54 -1.15 -13.59
C GLU A 114 7.69 -0.21 -13.23
N ALA A 115 8.26 -0.40 -12.05
CA ALA A 115 9.40 0.36 -11.54
C ALA A 115 10.60 -0.55 -11.23
N TYR A 116 10.33 -1.75 -10.75
CA TYR A 116 11.35 -2.69 -10.30
C TYR A 116 11.17 -4.07 -10.92
N CYS A 117 12.27 -4.82 -10.93
CA CYS A 117 12.34 -6.19 -11.40
C CYS A 117 13.12 -7.02 -10.37
N ILE A 118 12.52 -8.06 -9.83
CA ILE A 118 13.18 -8.98 -8.88
C ILE A 118 13.38 -10.34 -9.55
N LYS A 119 14.59 -10.91 -9.43
CA LYS A 119 14.83 -12.28 -9.82
C LYS A 119 14.27 -13.23 -8.75
N ALA A 120 13.27 -14.03 -9.12
CA ALA A 120 12.62 -15.01 -8.25
C ALA A 120 12.72 -16.41 -8.88
N LYS A 121 13.61 -17.24 -8.35
CA LYS A 121 13.88 -18.60 -8.89
C LYS A 121 14.27 -18.55 -10.39
N LYS A 122 13.38 -19.05 -11.28
CA LYS A 122 13.59 -19.10 -12.74
C LYS A 122 12.87 -17.97 -13.52
N GLN A 123 12.19 -17.07 -12.81
CA GLN A 123 11.39 -15.98 -13.39
C GLN A 123 11.78 -14.63 -12.81
N TYR A 124 11.26 -13.58 -13.40
CA TYR A 124 11.40 -12.22 -12.94
C TYR A 124 10.03 -11.66 -12.62
N LEU A 125 9.89 -11.09 -11.42
CA LEU A 125 8.69 -10.40 -10.97
C LEU A 125 8.84 -8.93 -11.27
N PHE A 126 7.81 -8.34 -11.83
CA PHE A 126 7.74 -6.91 -12.14
C PHE A 126 6.86 -6.22 -11.11
N LEU A 127 7.41 -5.20 -10.46
CA LEU A 127 6.78 -4.52 -9.36
C LEU A 127 6.63 -3.03 -9.65
N ASP A 128 5.62 -2.43 -9.06
CA ASP A 128 5.45 -0.99 -9.07
C ASP A 128 6.30 -0.27 -8.01
N ASN A 129 6.12 1.03 -7.90
CA ASN A 129 6.82 1.88 -6.92
C ASN A 129 6.49 1.57 -5.46
N GLN A 130 5.42 0.81 -5.20
CA GLN A 130 4.99 0.34 -3.87
C GLN A 130 5.33 -1.13 -3.64
N TYR A 131 6.14 -1.71 -4.54
CA TYR A 131 6.54 -3.13 -4.53
C TYR A 131 5.38 -4.11 -4.70
N LYS A 132 4.24 -3.67 -5.26
CA LYS A 132 3.17 -4.60 -5.65
C LYS A 132 3.61 -5.37 -6.88
N VAL A 133 3.45 -6.71 -6.87
CA VAL A 133 3.75 -7.59 -7.99
C VAL A 133 2.67 -7.41 -9.07
N LEU A 134 3.08 -6.91 -10.23
CA LEU A 134 2.16 -6.64 -11.34
C LEU A 134 2.05 -7.84 -12.30
N ARG A 135 3.17 -8.46 -12.60
CA ARG A 135 3.27 -9.64 -13.47
C ARG A 135 4.59 -10.38 -13.26
N GLU A 136 4.73 -11.51 -13.91
CA GLU A 136 5.98 -12.27 -14.02
C GLU A 136 6.38 -12.50 -15.49
N ASP A 137 7.69 -12.71 -15.73
CA ASP A 137 8.23 -13.01 -17.05
C ASP A 137 9.51 -13.85 -16.93
N LYS A 138 9.92 -14.49 -18.03
CA LYS A 138 11.17 -15.24 -18.12
C LYS A 138 12.40 -14.34 -18.36
N LYS A 139 12.20 -13.10 -18.81
CA LYS A 139 13.28 -12.16 -19.14
C LYS A 139 13.22 -10.92 -18.27
N PRO A 140 14.37 -10.38 -17.81
CA PRO A 140 14.40 -9.12 -17.05
C PRO A 140 14.18 -7.92 -17.96
N ASN A 141 13.63 -6.84 -17.40
CA ASN A 141 13.61 -5.55 -18.04
C ASN A 141 14.71 -4.64 -17.45
N LYS A 142 15.82 -4.50 -18.17
CA LYS A 142 17.00 -3.71 -17.75
C LYS A 142 16.77 -2.19 -17.71
N LYS A 143 15.58 -1.72 -18.11
CA LYS A 143 15.19 -0.30 -18.00
C LYS A 143 14.65 0.03 -16.60
N LEU A 144 14.31 -1.00 -15.82
CA LEU A 144 13.80 -0.90 -14.46
C LEU A 144 14.93 -1.01 -13.42
N GLY A 145 14.63 -0.69 -12.16
CA GLY A 145 15.52 -0.99 -11.05
C GLY A 145 15.52 -2.48 -10.75
N CYS A 146 16.61 -3.18 -11.07
CA CYS A 146 16.69 -4.64 -10.88
C CYS A 146 17.22 -4.97 -9.48
N ILE A 147 16.55 -5.88 -8.77
CA ILE A 147 16.86 -6.30 -7.40
C ILE A 147 17.27 -7.77 -7.42
N ASN A 148 18.45 -8.07 -6.89
CA ASN A 148 19.03 -9.41 -6.84
C ASN A 148 19.48 -9.77 -5.41
N GLY A 149 19.65 -11.07 -5.16
CA GLY A 149 20.16 -11.59 -3.88
C GLY A 149 19.10 -11.62 -2.76
N VAL A 150 17.83 -11.41 -3.07
CA VAL A 150 16.73 -11.47 -2.11
C VAL A 150 15.91 -12.75 -2.27
N LYS A 151 15.32 -13.21 -1.17
CA LYS A 151 14.32 -14.28 -1.14
C LYS A 151 12.98 -13.68 -0.72
N LEU A 152 11.91 -14.01 -1.43
CA LEU A 152 10.58 -13.54 -1.13
C LEU A 152 9.81 -14.55 -0.27
N GLN A 153 9.09 -14.07 0.72
CA GLN A 153 8.11 -14.81 1.51
C GLN A 153 6.76 -14.79 0.79
N ASN A 154 6.35 -13.63 0.30
CA ASN A 154 5.15 -13.46 -0.52
C ASN A 154 5.54 -12.84 -1.86
N SER A 155 5.05 -13.46 -2.95
CA SER A 155 5.29 -13.02 -4.34
C SER A 155 4.05 -13.19 -5.21
N LYS A 156 2.86 -13.24 -4.59
CA LYS A 156 1.59 -13.38 -5.32
C LYS A 156 1.33 -12.15 -6.18
N ILE A 157 0.98 -12.36 -7.44
CA ILE A 157 0.57 -11.29 -8.36
C ILE A 157 -0.64 -10.54 -7.79
N GLY A 158 -0.59 -9.20 -7.83
CA GLY A 158 -1.60 -8.30 -7.28
C GLY A 158 -1.36 -7.89 -5.82
N THR A 159 -0.43 -8.53 -5.10
CA THR A 159 -0.10 -8.20 -3.71
C THR A 159 1.29 -7.58 -3.59
N VAL A 160 1.56 -6.93 -2.45
CA VAL A 160 2.90 -6.39 -2.15
C VAL A 160 3.86 -7.54 -1.91
N ALA A 161 5.03 -7.49 -2.56
CA ALA A 161 6.09 -8.45 -2.34
C ALA A 161 6.69 -8.29 -0.93
N GLU A 162 6.79 -9.39 -0.20
CA GLU A 162 7.39 -9.44 1.12
C GLU A 162 8.70 -10.20 1.06
N PHE A 163 9.77 -9.62 1.59
CA PHE A 163 11.06 -10.27 1.65
C PHE A 163 11.08 -11.22 2.85
N LYS A 164 11.75 -12.35 2.70
CA LYS A 164 11.97 -13.28 3.82
C LYS A 164 12.88 -12.65 4.88
N ASP A 165 13.84 -11.82 4.44
CA ASP A 165 14.74 -11.06 5.29
C ASP A 165 14.25 -9.61 5.36
N THR A 166 13.70 -9.22 6.50
CA THR A 166 13.16 -7.89 6.75
C THR A 166 14.23 -6.80 6.72
N GLU A 167 15.47 -7.11 7.12
CA GLU A 167 16.58 -6.15 7.08
C GLU A 167 16.93 -5.78 5.63
N GLN A 168 16.93 -6.75 4.71
CA GLN A 168 17.12 -6.48 3.28
C GLN A 168 16.00 -5.59 2.73
N GLN A 169 14.76 -5.81 3.15
CA GLN A 169 13.63 -4.99 2.72
C GLN A 169 13.76 -3.55 3.23
N GLU A 170 14.05 -3.35 4.50
CA GLU A 170 14.26 -2.03 5.09
C GLU A 170 15.45 -1.30 4.44
N THR A 171 16.54 -2.01 4.20
CA THR A 171 17.72 -1.48 3.51
C THR A 171 17.36 -0.98 2.11
N LEU A 172 16.63 -1.77 1.33
CA LEU A 172 16.16 -1.37 0.00
C LEU A 172 15.28 -0.12 0.07
N LEU A 173 14.34 -0.08 1.00
CA LEU A 173 13.42 1.06 1.18
C LEU A 173 14.20 2.34 1.52
N LYS A 174 15.19 2.27 2.41
CA LYS A 174 16.05 3.40 2.78
C LYS A 174 16.89 3.89 1.60
N ILE A 175 17.52 2.98 0.86
CA ILE A 175 18.30 3.32 -0.35
C ILE A 175 17.39 4.03 -1.36
N VAL A 176 16.27 3.45 -1.71
CA VAL A 176 15.34 4.02 -2.70
C VAL A 176 14.79 5.38 -2.24
N LYS A 177 14.45 5.52 -0.95
CA LYS A 177 13.99 6.78 -0.38
C LYS A 177 15.05 7.88 -0.50
N GLN A 178 16.32 7.56 -0.20
CA GLN A 178 17.42 8.52 -0.30
C GLN A 178 17.68 8.92 -1.74
N LEU A 179 17.73 7.96 -2.67
CA LEU A 179 17.92 8.24 -4.10
C LEU A 179 16.80 9.13 -4.65
N LYS A 180 15.54 8.85 -4.31
CA LYS A 180 14.40 9.69 -4.74
C LYS A 180 14.50 11.13 -4.24
N LYS A 181 15.01 11.37 -3.03
CA LYS A 181 15.24 12.73 -2.51
C LYS A 181 16.26 13.52 -3.36
N GLY A 182 17.30 12.84 -3.86
CA GLY A 182 18.32 13.42 -4.73
C GLY A 182 17.91 13.49 -6.20
N GLY A 183 16.76 12.97 -6.60
CA GLY A 183 16.35 12.83 -8.00
C GLY A 183 17.09 11.71 -8.74
N ASP A 184 17.77 10.84 -8.01
CA ASP A 184 18.56 9.74 -8.52
C ASP A 184 17.74 8.47 -8.78
N LYS A 185 18.22 7.65 -9.72
CA LYS A 185 17.56 6.41 -10.12
C LYS A 185 18.38 5.17 -9.75
N LEU A 186 17.77 4.24 -9.03
CA LEU A 186 18.31 2.89 -8.83
C LEU A 186 18.23 2.11 -10.15
N ASN A 187 19.35 1.56 -10.62
CA ASN A 187 19.39 0.72 -11.81
C ASN A 187 19.52 -0.76 -11.46
N TYR A 188 20.31 -1.09 -10.47
CA TYR A 188 20.53 -2.46 -10.01
C TYR A 188 20.98 -2.44 -8.56
N ILE A 189 20.53 -3.41 -7.77
CA ILE A 189 21.02 -3.66 -6.41
C ILE A 189 21.23 -5.15 -6.23
N ASN A 190 22.29 -5.51 -5.52
CA ASN A 190 22.63 -6.89 -5.19
C ASN A 190 22.93 -7.02 -3.71
N PHE A 191 22.15 -7.85 -3.04
CA PHE A 191 22.40 -8.30 -1.67
C PHE A 191 23.23 -9.56 -1.73
N LYS A 192 24.52 -9.47 -1.36
CA LYS A 192 25.44 -10.58 -1.41
C LYS A 192 25.29 -11.51 -0.19
N SER A 193 25.73 -12.74 -0.33
CA SER A 193 25.93 -13.63 0.81
C SER A 193 26.96 -13.00 1.75
N GLY A 194 26.63 -12.88 3.04
CA GLY A 194 27.51 -12.19 4.01
C GLY A 194 27.07 -10.76 4.36
N GLY A 195 25.90 -10.32 3.86
CA GLY A 195 25.30 -9.03 4.27
C GLY A 195 25.87 -7.80 3.58
N GLU A 196 26.77 -7.98 2.60
CA GLU A 196 27.26 -6.87 1.78
C GLU A 196 26.23 -6.44 0.75
N VAL A 197 26.13 -5.12 0.53
CA VAL A 197 25.24 -4.52 -0.44
C VAL A 197 26.06 -3.71 -1.45
N GLU A 198 25.79 -3.93 -2.73
CA GLU A 198 26.27 -3.08 -3.83
C GLU A 198 25.10 -2.68 -4.72
N PHE A 199 25.13 -1.46 -5.24
CA PHE A 199 24.08 -0.98 -6.14
C PHE A 199 24.60 0.04 -7.14
N TYR A 200 23.78 0.31 -8.18
CA TYR A 200 24.14 1.20 -9.28
C TYR A 200 23.13 2.34 -9.37
N VAL A 201 23.66 3.56 -9.48
CA VAL A 201 22.90 4.81 -9.53
C VAL A 201 23.10 5.50 -10.86
N ASN A 202 22.00 5.91 -11.51
CA ASN A 202 21.99 6.69 -12.77
C ASN A 202 22.78 6.06 -13.92
N LYS A 203 23.09 4.76 -13.86
CA LYS A 203 24.02 4.04 -14.74
C LYS A 203 25.44 4.64 -14.77
N LYS A 204 25.77 5.50 -13.82
CA LYS A 204 27.04 6.21 -13.73
C LYS A 204 27.89 5.78 -12.56
N PHE A 205 27.26 5.49 -11.43
CA PHE A 205 27.96 5.19 -10.19
C PHE A 205 27.68 3.77 -9.70
N LYS A 206 28.73 3.01 -9.44
CA LYS A 206 28.69 1.77 -8.71
C LYS A 206 28.97 2.06 -7.23
N ILE A 207 28.02 1.81 -6.36
CA ILE A 207 28.12 2.02 -4.92
C ILE A 207 28.47 0.69 -4.27
N GLN A 208 29.62 0.60 -3.63
CA GLN A 208 30.00 -0.48 -2.75
C GLN A 208 29.71 -0.05 -1.31
N LEU A 209 28.52 -0.38 -0.83
CA LEU A 209 28.07 0.01 0.50
C LEU A 209 28.78 -0.81 1.60
N GLY A 210 29.13 -2.08 1.29
CA GLY A 210 29.57 -3.07 2.28
C GLY A 210 28.40 -3.50 3.17
N SER A 211 28.65 -3.56 4.49
CA SER A 211 27.59 -3.89 5.47
C SER A 211 26.55 -2.76 5.62
N THR A 212 25.42 -3.07 6.23
CA THR A 212 24.33 -2.12 6.54
C THR A 212 24.57 -1.29 7.80
N ALA A 213 25.71 -1.47 8.47
CA ALA A 213 26.09 -0.64 9.62
C ALA A 213 26.12 0.85 9.22
N GLU A 214 25.54 1.71 10.08
CA GLU A 214 25.44 3.16 9.87
C GLU A 214 24.84 3.54 8.48
N LEU A 215 23.82 2.81 8.07
CA LEU A 215 23.25 2.93 6.72
C LEU A 215 22.82 4.37 6.38
N ASP A 216 22.13 5.05 7.29
CA ASP A 216 21.60 6.40 7.04
C ASP A 216 22.74 7.43 6.83
N ASP A 217 23.84 7.30 7.59
CA ASP A 217 25.02 8.15 7.44
C ASP A 217 25.75 7.87 6.14
N LYS A 218 25.94 6.58 5.80
CA LYS A 218 26.53 6.18 4.51
C LYS A 218 25.74 6.72 3.33
N LEU A 219 24.42 6.62 3.37
CA LEU A 219 23.56 7.11 2.28
C LEU A 219 23.61 8.64 2.17
N SER A 220 23.63 9.35 3.29
CA SER A 220 23.78 10.80 3.32
C SER A 220 25.13 11.24 2.76
N PHE A 221 26.20 10.53 3.15
CA PHE A 221 27.56 10.79 2.66
C PHE A 221 27.69 10.48 1.16
N MET A 222 27.16 9.36 0.70
CA MET A 222 27.09 8.98 -0.71
C MET A 222 26.44 10.08 -1.56
N THR A 223 25.30 10.61 -1.12
CA THR A 223 24.60 11.67 -1.84
C THR A 223 25.49 12.91 -2.01
N LYS A 224 26.17 13.34 -0.93
CA LYS A 224 27.12 14.46 -0.99
C LYS A 224 28.26 14.19 -1.97
N MET A 225 28.82 12.97 -1.96
CA MET A 225 29.87 12.58 -2.91
C MET A 225 29.38 12.63 -4.37
N ILE A 226 28.20 12.10 -4.67
CA ILE A 226 27.61 12.13 -6.01
C ILE A 226 27.43 13.59 -6.46
N ASP A 227 26.91 14.45 -5.60
CA ASP A 227 26.70 15.88 -5.87
C ASP A 227 28.02 16.58 -6.17
N GLU A 228 29.06 16.37 -5.36
CA GLU A 228 30.38 16.98 -5.56
C GLU A 228 31.06 16.50 -6.86
N ILE A 229 31.01 15.18 -7.14
CA ILE A 229 31.56 14.61 -8.36
C ILE A 229 30.84 15.18 -9.56
N THR A 230 29.52 15.22 -9.53
CA THR A 230 28.69 15.70 -10.65
C THR A 230 28.84 17.21 -10.87
N LYS A 231 29.04 18.01 -9.81
CA LYS A 231 29.36 19.45 -9.93
C LYS A 231 30.71 19.68 -10.59
N LYS A 232 31.73 18.87 -10.27
CA LYS A 232 33.07 18.98 -10.89
C LYS A 232 33.04 18.56 -12.36
N ASN A 233 32.41 17.43 -12.65
CA ASN A 233 32.25 16.96 -14.03
C ASN A 233 30.99 16.10 -14.18
N LYS A 234 29.99 16.64 -14.86
CA LYS A 234 28.67 15.98 -15.09
C LYS A 234 28.78 14.63 -15.82
N HIS A 235 29.86 14.37 -16.52
CA HIS A 235 30.07 13.15 -17.31
C HIS A 235 30.86 12.07 -16.54
N ASP A 236 31.33 12.37 -15.33
CA ASP A 236 32.10 11.39 -14.57
C ASP A 236 31.26 10.15 -14.24
N THR A 237 31.92 9.00 -14.39
CA THR A 237 31.42 7.67 -14.03
C THR A 237 32.45 6.99 -13.17
N GLY A 238 32.01 6.12 -12.26
CA GLY A 238 32.97 5.43 -11.41
C GLY A 238 32.36 4.70 -10.22
N ARG A 239 33.23 4.23 -9.37
CA ARG A 239 32.89 3.48 -8.18
C ARG A 239 33.08 4.34 -6.94
N ILE A 240 32.07 4.36 -6.08
CA ILE A 240 32.10 4.94 -4.75
C ILE A 240 32.16 3.78 -3.73
N ASN A 241 33.26 3.72 -2.99
CA ASN A 241 33.46 2.68 -1.97
C ASN A 241 33.24 3.26 -0.57
N LEU A 242 32.27 2.71 0.15
CA LEU A 242 31.86 3.08 1.52
C LEU A 242 32.09 1.93 2.53
N THR A 243 32.79 0.88 2.10
CA THR A 243 32.99 -0.33 2.95
C THR A 243 33.65 0.02 4.29
N TYR A 244 34.58 0.96 4.29
CA TYR A 244 35.34 1.38 5.48
C TYR A 244 34.72 2.59 6.21
N PHE A 245 33.58 3.10 5.76
CA PHE A 245 32.93 4.28 6.32
C PHE A 245 32.65 4.17 7.83
N PRO A 246 32.16 3.03 8.37
CA PRO A 246 31.89 2.95 9.81
C PRO A 246 33.10 3.20 10.70
N SER A 247 34.29 2.79 10.26
CA SER A 247 35.54 2.94 11.05
C SER A 247 36.28 4.25 10.78
N LYS A 248 36.28 4.72 9.53
CA LYS A 248 37.10 5.87 9.10
C LYS A 248 36.31 7.13 8.79
N LYS A 249 34.98 7.04 8.66
CA LYS A 249 34.09 8.14 8.18
C LYS A 249 34.53 8.70 6.81
N GLU A 250 35.11 7.85 5.97
CA GLU A 250 35.65 8.19 4.65
C GLU A 250 34.99 7.32 3.57
N GLY A 251 34.92 7.87 2.37
CA GLY A 251 34.52 7.17 1.15
C GLY A 251 35.49 7.50 0.01
N TYR A 252 35.71 6.54 -0.87
CA TYR A 252 36.69 6.68 -1.96
C TYR A 252 35.99 6.62 -3.30
N PHE A 253 36.26 7.61 -4.16
CA PHE A 253 35.81 7.61 -5.56
C PHE A 253 36.92 7.17 -6.47
N THR A 254 36.64 6.19 -7.33
CA THR A 254 37.55 5.73 -8.39
C THR A 254 36.84 5.91 -9.72
N ARG A 255 37.42 6.73 -10.61
CA ARG A 255 36.88 6.91 -11.96
C ARG A 255 37.08 5.64 -12.77
N GLU A 256 36.00 5.09 -13.30
CA GLU A 256 36.01 3.89 -14.14
C GLU A 256 34.76 3.83 -15.04
N ASP A 257 34.83 3.06 -16.13
CA ASP A 257 33.65 2.78 -16.95
C ASP A 257 32.70 1.81 -16.24
N ILE A 258 31.44 2.19 -16.11
CA ILE A 258 30.44 1.40 -15.42
C ILE A 258 29.71 0.47 -16.39
N LYS A 259 29.90 -0.83 -16.20
CA LYS A 259 29.15 -1.89 -16.89
C LYS A 259 28.30 -2.67 -15.88
N ILE A 260 26.97 -2.53 -15.97
CA ILE A 260 26.06 -3.24 -15.08
C ILE A 260 25.88 -4.67 -15.59
N LYS A 261 26.34 -5.64 -14.80
CA LYS A 261 26.05 -7.05 -15.02
C LYS A 261 24.77 -7.41 -14.28
N TYR A 262 23.65 -7.44 -15.01
CA TYR A 262 22.35 -7.80 -14.47
C TYR A 262 22.26 -9.33 -14.33
N PHE A 263 22.05 -9.84 -13.12
CA PHE A 263 21.76 -11.25 -12.77
C PHE A 263 22.82 -12.29 -13.18
#